data_f902efd223a8d3b49d4e6932acc597dc
#
_entry.id   f902efd223a8d3b49d4e6932acc597dc
#
_cell.length_a   1.000
_cell.length_b   1.000
_cell.length_c   1.000
_cell.angle_alpha   90.00
_cell.angle_beta   90.00
_cell.angle_gamma   90.00
#
_symmetry.space_group_name_H-M   'P 1'
#
loop_
_entity.id
_entity.type
_entity.pdbx_description
1 polymer ?
#
loop_
_entity_poly.entity_id
_entity_poly.type
_entity_poly.pdbx_seq_one_letter_code
_entity_poly.pdbx_strand_id
1 'polypeptide(L)'
;CEWLVPGMLKEKIRALVKSLPPRLRRNCIPIPEYAEGFFERYGIGEVPEEHLLDVLIRDLREEKSMICEQRDFKLEQLAPHLFMNYKVIDEHGRQLDMDRSLAKLRSNLGAKARETFQGLADHDAKVVDELEDSITTWSFDELPELMEIHRKGQTLIGIPALVDHGDTVSLEVFDDPQKAASVHRAGLRRLFRIQLREQVRFIDKNLRSLQSALMQSAAVPQISRSFDNFEDLKTQVIDGALERTALADPLPKNRQDFYSRLEDTKGRLSLVAQDLARTFEDLMREAVRIPKLLNGYKGQKELREDVEEQLGQLFPKHFLVTVPAKAFSNYPRYVAAIVMRLEKFRDSPARDAEKTSEIHQLEVPYFRRVAELRGQKEPRLE
;
A
#
# COMPACT_ATOMS: atom_id res chain seq x y z
N CYS A 1 -23.28 -1.26 -2.14
CA CYS A 1 -23.70 -0.30 -3.21
C CYS A 1 -23.81 -0.94 -4.60
N GLU A 2 -23.09 -1.99 -4.92
CA GLU A 2 -23.15 -2.66 -6.24
C GLU A 2 -24.46 -3.41 -6.47
N TRP A 3 -25.09 -3.92 -5.42
CA TRP A 3 -26.33 -4.70 -5.45
C TRP A 3 -27.56 -3.88 -5.85
N LEU A 4 -27.49 -2.54 -5.74
CA LEU A 4 -28.60 -1.63 -6.01
C LEU A 4 -29.85 -1.88 -5.10
N VAL A 5 -30.93 -1.22 -5.42
CA VAL A 5 -32.23 -1.53 -4.80
C VAL A 5 -32.83 -2.78 -5.42
N PRO A 6 -33.59 -3.59 -4.67
CA PRO A 6 -34.14 -4.87 -5.14
C PRO A 6 -34.81 -4.82 -6.51
N GLY A 7 -35.60 -3.77 -6.78
CA GLY A 7 -36.30 -3.61 -8.05
C GLY A 7 -35.41 -3.46 -9.29
N MET A 8 -34.15 -3.02 -9.10
CA MET A 8 -33.19 -2.82 -10.21
C MET A 8 -32.21 -3.98 -10.34
N LEU A 9 -32.09 -4.85 -9.32
CA LEU A 9 -31.13 -5.93 -9.31
C LEU A 9 -31.39 -6.91 -10.46
N LYS A 10 -32.64 -7.30 -10.69
CA LYS A 10 -33.03 -8.20 -11.79
C LYS A 10 -32.60 -7.66 -13.16
N GLU A 11 -32.82 -6.35 -13.38
CA GLU A 11 -32.39 -5.70 -14.63
C GLU A 11 -30.87 -5.70 -14.77
N LYS A 12 -30.15 -5.42 -13.69
CA LYS A 12 -28.68 -5.44 -13.68
C LYS A 12 -28.14 -6.83 -13.97
N ILE A 13 -28.70 -7.89 -13.36
CA ILE A 13 -28.30 -9.27 -13.65
C ILE A 13 -28.57 -9.64 -15.11
N ARG A 14 -29.73 -9.26 -15.67
CA ARG A 14 -30.02 -9.47 -17.10
C ARG A 14 -28.99 -8.77 -17.99
N ALA A 15 -28.62 -7.56 -17.67
CA ALA A 15 -27.62 -6.80 -18.44
C ALA A 15 -26.22 -7.42 -18.33
N LEU A 16 -25.80 -7.83 -17.12
CA LEU A 16 -24.52 -8.51 -16.90
C LEU A 16 -24.45 -9.81 -17.69
N VAL A 17 -25.46 -10.66 -17.62
CA VAL A 17 -25.48 -11.92 -18.37
C VAL A 17 -25.53 -11.67 -19.89
N LYS A 18 -26.23 -10.62 -20.37
CA LYS A 18 -26.22 -10.23 -21.79
C LYS A 18 -24.86 -9.76 -22.26
N SER A 19 -24.04 -9.19 -21.38
CA SER A 19 -22.69 -8.70 -21.72
C SER A 19 -21.68 -9.83 -21.89
N LEU A 20 -21.97 -11.05 -21.43
CA LEU A 20 -21.11 -12.22 -21.61
C LEU A 20 -20.91 -12.58 -23.09
N PRO A 21 -19.76 -13.17 -23.46
CA PRO A 21 -19.54 -13.73 -24.79
C PRO A 21 -20.66 -14.69 -25.20
N PRO A 22 -21.05 -14.75 -26.49
CA PRO A 22 -22.16 -15.58 -26.97
C PRO A 22 -22.06 -17.04 -26.56
N ARG A 23 -20.85 -17.58 -26.47
CA ARG A 23 -20.58 -18.96 -26.04
C ARG A 23 -21.03 -19.22 -24.60
N LEU A 24 -20.75 -18.31 -23.70
CA LEU A 24 -21.12 -18.42 -22.27
C LEU A 24 -22.60 -18.07 -22.07
N ARG A 25 -23.07 -17.01 -22.71
CA ARG A 25 -24.45 -16.51 -22.59
C ARG A 25 -25.52 -17.56 -22.95
N ARG A 26 -25.24 -18.46 -23.90
CA ARG A 26 -26.17 -19.51 -24.32
C ARG A 26 -26.62 -20.42 -23.16
N ASN A 27 -25.74 -20.62 -22.18
CA ASN A 27 -26.03 -21.49 -21.02
C ASN A 27 -27.04 -20.85 -20.04
N CYS A 28 -27.27 -19.54 -20.17
CA CYS A 28 -28.16 -18.77 -19.31
C CYS A 28 -29.53 -18.48 -19.94
N ILE A 29 -29.85 -19.09 -21.08
CA ILE A 29 -31.15 -18.93 -21.74
C ILE A 29 -32.20 -19.81 -21.09
N PRO A 30 -33.39 -19.29 -20.76
CA PRO A 30 -33.84 -17.88 -20.88
C PRO A 30 -33.24 -16.96 -19.81
N ILE A 31 -32.61 -15.86 -20.26
CA ILE A 31 -31.96 -14.92 -19.37
C ILE A 31 -32.90 -14.30 -18.31
N PRO A 32 -34.16 -13.95 -18.64
CA PRO A 32 -35.08 -13.42 -17.65
C PRO A 32 -35.35 -14.40 -16.49
N GLU A 33 -35.51 -15.69 -16.77
CA GLU A 33 -35.73 -16.73 -15.76
C GLU A 33 -34.49 -16.92 -14.87
N TYR A 34 -33.30 -16.91 -15.46
CA TYR A 34 -32.05 -16.94 -14.68
C TYR A 34 -31.95 -15.75 -13.72
N ALA A 35 -32.24 -14.53 -14.19
CA ALA A 35 -32.20 -13.34 -13.35
C ALA A 35 -33.24 -13.34 -12.24
N GLU A 36 -34.39 -13.93 -12.46
CA GLU A 36 -35.43 -14.16 -11.45
C GLU A 36 -34.92 -15.11 -10.37
N GLY A 37 -34.43 -16.29 -10.76
CA GLY A 37 -33.87 -17.26 -9.82
C GLY A 37 -32.65 -16.74 -9.03
N PHE A 38 -31.79 -15.96 -9.67
CA PHE A 38 -30.70 -15.26 -8.95
C PHE A 38 -31.25 -14.29 -7.89
N PHE A 39 -32.28 -13.51 -8.25
CA PHE A 39 -32.89 -12.60 -7.32
C PHE A 39 -33.57 -13.31 -6.14
N GLU A 40 -34.22 -14.45 -6.37
CA GLU A 40 -34.82 -15.27 -5.32
C GLU A 40 -33.76 -15.80 -4.34
N ARG A 41 -32.58 -16.17 -4.83
CA ARG A 41 -31.48 -16.68 -3.98
C ARG A 41 -30.75 -15.62 -3.20
N TYR A 42 -30.53 -14.43 -3.80
CA TYR A 42 -29.62 -13.41 -3.24
C TYR A 42 -30.23 -12.02 -3.11
N GLY A 43 -31.40 -11.76 -3.68
CA GLY A 43 -32.02 -10.43 -3.71
C GLY A 43 -33.12 -10.22 -2.64
N ILE A 44 -33.42 -11.25 -1.84
CA ILE A 44 -34.41 -11.23 -0.78
C ILE A 44 -33.72 -11.44 0.56
N GLY A 45 -33.90 -10.51 1.50
CA GLY A 45 -33.26 -10.55 2.82
C GLY A 45 -31.98 -9.75 2.92
N GLU A 46 -31.01 -10.20 3.72
CA GLU A 46 -29.72 -9.53 3.85
C GLU A 46 -28.87 -9.75 2.59
N VAL A 47 -28.47 -8.63 1.99
CA VAL A 47 -27.61 -8.64 0.80
C VAL A 47 -26.21 -9.12 1.20
N PRO A 48 -25.60 -10.04 0.43
CA PRO A 48 -24.23 -10.47 0.72
C PRO A 48 -23.24 -9.30 0.79
N GLU A 49 -22.28 -9.36 1.70
CA GLU A 49 -21.19 -8.36 1.79
C GLU A 49 -20.21 -8.44 0.60
N GLU A 50 -20.19 -9.59 -0.08
CA GLU A 50 -19.36 -9.87 -1.24
C GLU A 50 -19.74 -9.01 -2.46
N HIS A 51 -18.78 -8.80 -3.36
CA HIS A 51 -19.03 -8.09 -4.62
C HIS A 51 -20.04 -8.86 -5.50
N LEU A 52 -20.97 -8.11 -6.09
CA LEU A 52 -22.05 -8.70 -6.91
C LEU A 52 -21.50 -9.60 -8.03
N LEU A 53 -20.41 -9.21 -8.69
CA LEU A 53 -19.82 -10.04 -9.75
C LEU A 53 -19.26 -11.35 -9.23
N ASP A 54 -18.67 -11.38 -8.05
CA ASP A 54 -18.09 -12.60 -7.47
C ASP A 54 -19.18 -13.58 -7.08
N VAL A 55 -20.28 -13.07 -6.52
CA VAL A 55 -21.47 -13.89 -6.22
C VAL A 55 -22.12 -14.41 -7.51
N LEU A 56 -22.22 -13.56 -8.55
CA LEU A 56 -22.78 -13.96 -9.85
C LEU A 56 -21.92 -15.02 -10.53
N ILE A 57 -20.59 -14.91 -10.50
CA ILE A 57 -19.68 -15.92 -11.06
C ILE A 57 -19.81 -17.24 -10.33
N ARG A 58 -19.93 -17.20 -9.00
CA ARG A 58 -20.16 -18.40 -8.17
C ARG A 58 -21.50 -19.04 -8.52
N ASP A 59 -22.58 -18.29 -8.58
CA ASP A 59 -23.91 -18.77 -8.93
C ASP A 59 -23.97 -19.37 -10.35
N LEU A 60 -23.32 -18.74 -11.33
CA LEU A 60 -23.21 -19.27 -12.69
C LEU A 60 -22.46 -20.61 -12.73
N ARG A 61 -21.48 -20.78 -11.87
CA ARG A 61 -20.75 -22.07 -11.75
C ARG A 61 -21.63 -23.15 -11.13
N GLU A 62 -22.36 -22.82 -10.08
CA GLU A 62 -23.20 -23.76 -9.34
C GLU A 62 -24.45 -24.15 -10.14
N GLU A 63 -25.19 -23.16 -10.65
CA GLU A 63 -26.49 -23.37 -11.31
C GLU A 63 -26.39 -23.76 -12.79
N LYS A 64 -25.34 -23.33 -13.48
CA LYS A 64 -25.16 -23.56 -14.92
C LYS A 64 -23.92 -24.35 -15.28
N SER A 65 -23.15 -24.83 -14.28
CA SER A 65 -21.86 -25.50 -14.47
C SER A 65 -20.91 -24.72 -15.42
N MET A 66 -21.00 -23.39 -15.36
CA MET A 66 -20.31 -22.50 -16.29
C MET A 66 -19.10 -21.88 -15.61
N ILE A 67 -17.94 -21.97 -16.23
CA ILE A 67 -16.71 -21.30 -15.79
C ILE A 67 -16.60 -19.96 -16.54
N CYS A 68 -16.67 -18.87 -15.81
CA CYS A 68 -16.45 -17.51 -16.31
C CYS A 68 -15.64 -16.70 -15.30
N GLU A 69 -15.04 -15.61 -15.76
CA GLU A 69 -14.24 -14.70 -14.97
C GLU A 69 -14.79 -13.26 -15.09
N GLN A 70 -14.37 -12.37 -14.19
CA GLN A 70 -14.83 -10.97 -14.21
C GLN A 70 -14.57 -10.28 -15.56
N ARG A 71 -13.46 -10.63 -16.23
CA ARG A 71 -13.09 -10.08 -17.56
C ARG A 71 -14.04 -10.49 -18.70
N ASP A 72 -14.87 -11.51 -18.50
CA ASP A 72 -15.84 -11.92 -19.52
C ASP A 72 -17.07 -11.00 -19.54
N PHE A 73 -17.26 -10.19 -18.49
CA PHE A 73 -18.36 -9.24 -18.39
C PHE A 73 -17.92 -7.87 -18.92
N LYS A 74 -18.64 -7.36 -19.91
CA LYS A 74 -18.39 -6.04 -20.51
C LYS A 74 -19.17 -4.97 -19.78
N LEU A 75 -18.65 -4.52 -18.64
CA LEU A 75 -19.32 -3.55 -17.76
C LEU A 75 -19.58 -2.21 -18.44
N GLU A 76 -18.75 -1.83 -19.39
CA GLU A 76 -18.90 -0.61 -20.20
C GLU A 76 -20.16 -0.60 -21.10
N GLN A 77 -20.75 -1.76 -21.34
CA GLN A 77 -21.98 -1.91 -22.14
C GLN A 77 -23.26 -1.79 -21.29
N LEU A 78 -23.12 -1.75 -19.97
CA LEU A 78 -24.28 -1.60 -19.09
C LEU A 78 -24.81 -0.16 -19.14
N ALA A 79 -26.14 -0.04 -19.12
CA ALA A 79 -26.78 1.27 -19.08
C ALA A 79 -26.40 2.04 -17.78
N PRO A 80 -26.19 3.37 -17.86
CA PRO A 80 -25.73 4.15 -16.71
C PRO A 80 -26.62 4.06 -15.46
N HIS A 81 -27.92 3.86 -15.62
CA HIS A 81 -28.85 3.73 -14.49
C HIS A 81 -28.66 2.45 -13.66
N LEU A 82 -27.93 1.46 -14.19
CA LEU A 82 -27.57 0.22 -13.48
C LEU A 82 -26.34 0.40 -12.57
N PHE A 83 -25.76 1.59 -12.50
CA PHE A 83 -24.73 1.95 -11.55
C PHE A 83 -25.28 2.92 -10.51
N MET A 84 -24.85 2.77 -9.26
CA MET A 84 -25.20 3.74 -8.20
C MET A 84 -24.77 5.13 -8.60
N ASN A 85 -25.60 6.10 -8.29
CA ASN A 85 -25.30 7.50 -8.42
C ASN A 85 -25.11 8.10 -7.03
N TYR A 86 -23.92 8.63 -6.77
CA TYR A 86 -23.55 9.20 -5.49
C TYR A 86 -23.74 10.70 -5.53
N LYS A 87 -24.49 11.21 -4.59
CA LYS A 87 -24.70 12.64 -4.40
C LYS A 87 -23.99 13.06 -3.11
N VAL A 88 -23.05 13.98 -3.24
CA VAL A 88 -22.38 14.60 -2.09
C VAL A 88 -23.09 15.91 -1.77
N ILE A 89 -23.47 16.05 -0.52
CA ILE A 89 -24.13 17.24 0.01
C ILE A 89 -23.29 17.85 1.13
N ASP A 90 -23.37 19.18 1.29
CA ASP A 90 -22.78 19.86 2.44
C ASP A 90 -23.69 19.74 3.67
N GLU A 91 -23.23 20.27 4.80
CA GLU A 91 -23.96 20.30 6.08
C GLU A 91 -25.30 21.07 6.00
N HIS A 92 -25.47 21.95 4.99
CA HIS A 92 -26.69 22.68 4.74
C HIS A 92 -27.63 21.99 3.73
N GLY A 93 -27.29 20.74 3.31
CA GLY A 93 -28.06 19.99 2.33
C GLY A 93 -27.88 20.42 0.88
N ARG A 94 -26.95 21.34 0.58
CA ARG A 94 -26.67 21.78 -0.79
C ARG A 94 -25.80 20.75 -1.49
N GLN A 95 -26.15 20.43 -2.74
CA GLN A 95 -25.38 19.50 -3.54
C GLN A 95 -24.03 20.11 -3.94
N LEU A 96 -22.94 19.45 -3.55
CA LEU A 96 -21.57 19.81 -3.92
C LEU A 96 -21.15 19.19 -5.24
N ASP A 97 -21.43 17.91 -5.43
CA ASP A 97 -21.14 17.17 -6.66
C ASP A 97 -22.00 15.90 -6.73
N MET A 98 -22.09 15.30 -7.93
CA MET A 98 -22.81 14.05 -8.17
C MET A 98 -22.19 13.30 -9.34
N ASP A 99 -21.75 12.07 -9.11
CA ASP A 99 -21.19 11.21 -10.16
C ASP A 99 -21.44 9.73 -9.80
N ARG A 100 -21.39 8.86 -10.79
CA ARG A 100 -21.43 7.39 -10.60
C ARG A 100 -20.08 6.78 -10.24
N SER A 101 -19.01 7.51 -10.42
CA SER A 101 -17.66 7.13 -10.03
C SER A 101 -17.25 7.80 -8.71
N LEU A 102 -17.17 7.02 -7.63
CA LEU A 102 -16.65 7.52 -6.35
C LEU A 102 -15.21 8.03 -6.46
N ALA A 103 -14.39 7.40 -7.34
CA ALA A 103 -13.03 7.86 -7.58
C ALA A 103 -12.99 9.25 -8.18
N LYS A 104 -13.91 9.53 -9.14
CA LYS A 104 -14.03 10.84 -9.76
C LYS A 104 -14.55 11.89 -8.78
N LEU A 105 -15.58 11.55 -7.97
CA LEU A 105 -16.06 12.41 -6.90
C LEU A 105 -14.96 12.75 -5.88
N ARG A 106 -14.20 11.77 -5.45
CA ARG A 106 -13.06 11.98 -4.56
C ARG A 106 -11.99 12.86 -5.19
N SER A 107 -11.70 12.68 -6.48
CA SER A 107 -10.73 13.52 -7.20
C SER A 107 -11.20 14.96 -7.31
N ASN A 108 -12.47 15.18 -7.69
CA ASN A 108 -13.04 16.53 -7.89
C ASN A 108 -13.22 17.27 -6.57
N LEU A 109 -13.80 16.60 -5.57
CA LEU A 109 -14.06 17.22 -4.27
C LEU A 109 -12.81 17.31 -3.43
N GLY A 110 -11.89 16.33 -3.52
CA GLY A 110 -10.60 16.36 -2.82
C GLY A 110 -9.70 17.50 -3.31
N ALA A 111 -9.77 17.88 -4.59
CA ALA A 111 -9.08 19.07 -5.11
C ALA A 111 -9.71 20.36 -4.54
N LYS A 112 -11.03 20.47 -4.55
CA LYS A 112 -11.76 21.61 -3.98
C LYS A 112 -11.59 21.74 -2.46
N ALA A 113 -11.66 20.61 -1.74
CA ALA A 113 -11.42 20.59 -0.30
C ALA A 113 -9.97 21.00 0.02
N ARG A 114 -9.00 20.52 -0.76
CA ARG A 114 -7.59 20.93 -0.63
C ARG A 114 -7.37 22.41 -0.89
N GLU A 115 -7.95 22.98 -1.94
CA GLU A 115 -7.87 24.42 -2.22
C GLU A 115 -8.49 25.24 -1.09
N THR A 116 -9.64 24.85 -0.59
CA THR A 116 -10.29 25.53 0.55
C THR A 116 -9.47 25.37 1.83
N PHE A 117 -8.88 24.18 2.05
CA PHE A 117 -8.04 23.88 3.21
C PHE A 117 -6.71 24.65 3.15
N GLN A 118 -6.03 24.68 1.98
CA GLN A 118 -4.80 25.44 1.78
C GLN A 118 -5.04 26.96 1.90
N GLY A 119 -6.11 27.47 1.31
CA GLY A 119 -6.47 28.87 1.43
C GLY A 119 -6.82 29.31 2.87
N LEU A 120 -7.29 28.39 3.71
CA LEU A 120 -7.54 28.64 5.13
C LEU A 120 -6.23 28.50 5.97
N ALA A 121 -5.32 27.60 5.57
CA ALA A 121 -4.03 27.42 6.22
C ALA A 121 -3.07 28.60 5.96
N ASP A 122 -3.10 29.19 4.77
CA ASP A 122 -2.24 30.31 4.39
C ASP A 122 -2.67 31.66 5.02
N HIS A 123 -3.90 31.77 5.53
CA HIS A 123 -4.42 33.04 6.04
C HIS A 123 -4.45 33.19 7.57
N ASP A 124 -4.29 32.12 8.36
CA ASP A 124 -4.31 32.20 9.83
C ASP A 124 -3.37 31.18 10.51
N ALA A 125 -2.10 31.53 10.56
CA ALA A 125 -1.10 30.83 11.39
C ALA A 125 -1.34 30.96 12.91
N LYS A 126 -2.44 31.57 13.35
CA LYS A 126 -2.71 31.91 14.77
C LYS A 126 -3.85 31.13 15.45
N VAL A 127 -4.56 30.24 14.74
CA VAL A 127 -5.67 29.43 15.33
C VAL A 127 -5.27 27.97 15.52
N VAL A 128 -3.97 27.67 15.44
CA VAL A 128 -3.38 26.38 15.78
C VAL A 128 -3.15 26.24 17.31
N ASP A 129 -3.62 27.20 18.11
CA ASP A 129 -3.38 27.22 19.55
C ASP A 129 -4.11 26.11 20.36
N GLU A 130 -4.90 25.25 19.75
CA GLU A 130 -5.46 24.06 20.40
C GLU A 130 -4.84 22.73 19.92
N LEU A 131 -4.01 22.72 18.89
CA LEU A 131 -3.24 21.56 18.48
C LEU A 131 -1.83 21.68 19.10
N GLU A 132 -1.43 20.71 19.90
CA GLU A 132 -0.10 20.71 20.54
C GLU A 132 1.01 20.70 19.50
N ASP A 133 1.74 21.79 19.35
CA ASP A 133 2.81 21.99 18.36
C ASP A 133 4.14 21.33 18.74
N SER A 134 4.27 20.84 19.97
CA SER A 134 5.54 20.34 20.49
C SER A 134 5.37 19.13 21.42
N ILE A 135 4.85 18.05 20.83
CA ILE A 135 4.59 16.80 21.55
C ILE A 135 5.89 15.99 21.62
N THR A 136 6.30 15.65 22.84
CA THR A 136 7.41 14.72 23.09
C THR A 136 6.97 13.45 23.82
N THR A 137 5.75 13.44 24.34
CA THR A 137 5.11 12.31 25.02
C THR A 137 3.67 12.16 24.51
N TRP A 138 3.05 11.01 24.71
CA TRP A 138 1.61 10.86 24.45
C TRP A 138 0.80 11.59 25.51
N SER A 139 0.38 12.83 25.23
CA SER A 139 -0.28 13.75 26.16
C SER A 139 -1.81 13.62 26.18
N PHE A 140 -2.42 13.10 25.12
CA PHE A 140 -3.87 12.92 24.97
C PHE A 140 -4.31 11.50 25.35
N ASP A 141 -5.60 11.33 25.74
CA ASP A 141 -6.12 10.01 26.14
C ASP A 141 -6.32 9.09 24.92
N GLU A 142 -7.04 9.55 23.93
CA GLU A 142 -7.32 8.83 22.70
C GLU A 142 -7.23 9.77 21.49
N LEU A 143 -6.69 9.26 20.38
CA LEU A 143 -6.69 9.96 19.12
C LEU A 143 -7.98 9.62 18.37
N PRO A 144 -8.89 10.59 18.14
CA PRO A 144 -10.15 10.33 17.45
C PRO A 144 -9.92 9.93 15.99
N GLU A 145 -10.85 9.18 15.42
CA GLU A 145 -10.78 8.82 13.99
C GLU A 145 -11.03 10.02 13.07
N LEU A 146 -11.84 10.97 13.56
CA LEU A 146 -12.13 12.23 12.90
C LEU A 146 -12.09 13.36 13.93
N MET A 147 -11.52 14.48 13.57
CA MET A 147 -11.48 15.69 14.37
C MET A 147 -12.24 16.80 13.67
N GLU A 148 -13.08 17.48 14.43
CA GLU A 148 -13.83 18.63 13.96
C GLU A 148 -13.09 19.91 14.34
N ILE A 149 -12.80 20.74 13.36
CA ILE A 149 -12.13 22.03 13.58
C ILE A 149 -13.12 23.14 13.22
N HIS A 150 -13.37 24.03 14.19
CA HIS A 150 -14.18 25.22 13.96
C HIS A 150 -13.28 26.38 13.56
N ARG A 151 -13.36 26.78 12.29
CA ARG A 151 -12.55 27.88 11.75
C ARG A 151 -13.43 28.88 11.00
N LYS A 152 -13.39 30.14 11.40
CA LYS A 152 -14.15 31.26 10.74
C LYS A 152 -15.63 30.96 10.48
N GLY A 153 -16.31 30.25 11.40
CA GLY A 153 -17.72 29.89 11.24
C GLY A 153 -17.98 28.74 10.27
N GLN A 154 -16.93 28.04 9.83
CA GLN A 154 -17.03 26.78 9.08
C GLN A 154 -16.50 25.63 9.91
N THR A 155 -17.22 24.54 9.89
CA THR A 155 -16.81 23.28 10.50
C THR A 155 -16.05 22.46 9.45
N LEU A 156 -14.80 22.14 9.72
CA LEU A 156 -13.98 21.26 8.90
C LEU A 156 -13.79 19.95 9.64
N ILE A 157 -14.10 18.85 8.99
CA ILE A 157 -13.89 17.51 9.54
C ILE A 157 -12.69 16.90 8.81
N GLY A 158 -11.68 16.47 9.56
CA GLY A 158 -10.50 15.85 9.00
C GLY A 158 -9.94 14.76 9.91
N ILE A 159 -8.92 14.07 9.42
CA ILE A 159 -8.27 12.94 10.09
C ILE A 159 -7.05 13.47 10.83
N PRO A 160 -7.01 13.38 12.17
CA PRO A 160 -5.84 13.80 12.95
C PRO A 160 -4.67 12.86 12.72
N ALA A 161 -3.49 13.44 12.58
CA ALA A 161 -2.25 12.70 12.42
C ALA A 161 -1.10 13.39 13.16
N LEU A 162 -0.22 12.57 13.73
CA LEU A 162 1.04 13.05 14.30
C LEU A 162 2.04 13.32 13.19
N VAL A 163 2.64 14.49 13.18
CA VAL A 163 3.62 14.95 12.18
C VAL A 163 5.01 15.00 12.79
N ASP A 164 5.99 14.42 12.11
CA ASP A 164 7.40 14.38 12.54
C ASP A 164 8.11 15.72 12.23
N HIS A 165 8.59 16.42 13.25
CA HIS A 165 9.40 17.65 13.15
C HIS A 165 10.88 17.43 13.58
N GLY A 166 11.33 16.20 13.70
CA GLY A 166 12.68 15.83 14.12
C GLY A 166 12.85 15.75 15.63
N ASP A 167 12.81 16.84 16.35
CA ASP A 167 12.95 16.86 17.81
C ASP A 167 11.63 16.74 18.55
N THR A 168 10.54 17.06 17.90
CA THR A 168 9.17 17.01 18.41
C THR A 168 8.21 16.43 17.40
N VAL A 169 6.98 16.22 17.81
CA VAL A 169 5.84 15.83 16.97
C VAL A 169 4.74 16.85 17.18
N SER A 170 3.99 17.22 16.14
CA SER A 170 2.76 17.98 16.25
C SER A 170 1.54 17.11 15.94
N LEU A 171 0.37 17.53 16.36
CA LEU A 171 -0.90 16.98 15.93
C LEU A 171 -1.48 17.90 14.84
N GLU A 172 -1.71 17.35 13.64
CA GLU A 172 -2.30 18.06 12.52
C GLU A 172 -3.48 17.28 11.95
N VAL A 173 -4.29 17.94 11.12
CA VAL A 173 -5.51 17.34 10.54
C VAL A 173 -5.42 17.35 9.02
N PHE A 174 -5.78 16.22 8.42
CA PHE A 174 -5.66 15.96 6.99
C PHE A 174 -7.01 15.61 6.37
N ASP A 175 -7.19 16.00 5.11
CA ASP A 175 -8.35 15.68 4.29
C ASP A 175 -8.21 14.33 3.53
N ASP A 176 -6.96 13.87 3.37
CA ASP A 176 -6.64 12.63 2.65
C ASP A 176 -6.28 11.52 3.64
N PRO A 177 -7.10 10.44 3.72
CA PRO A 177 -6.86 9.32 4.65
C PRO A 177 -5.52 8.62 4.43
N GLN A 178 -5.06 8.49 3.18
CA GLN A 178 -3.79 7.81 2.88
C GLN A 178 -2.60 8.68 3.31
N LYS A 179 -2.67 9.97 3.07
CA LYS A 179 -1.67 10.93 3.53
C LYS A 179 -1.65 10.99 5.06
N ALA A 180 -2.81 11.12 5.70
CA ALA A 180 -2.94 11.10 7.16
C ALA A 180 -2.30 9.84 7.77
N ALA A 181 -2.62 8.66 7.25
CA ALA A 181 -2.09 7.39 7.75
C ALA A 181 -0.56 7.30 7.61
N SER A 182 0.00 7.72 6.48
CA SER A 182 1.45 7.71 6.23
C SER A 182 2.21 8.69 7.13
N VAL A 183 1.67 9.90 7.28
CA VAL A 183 2.22 10.94 8.14
C VAL A 183 2.13 10.54 9.61
N HIS A 184 0.97 10.03 10.04
CA HIS A 184 0.76 9.55 11.40
C HIS A 184 1.73 8.46 11.80
N ARG A 185 1.96 7.47 10.92
CA ARG A 185 2.94 6.41 11.16
C ARG A 185 4.35 6.95 11.34
N ALA A 186 4.75 7.95 10.54
CA ALA A 186 6.05 8.62 10.68
C ALA A 186 6.15 9.40 12.00
N GLY A 187 5.10 10.14 12.36
CA GLY A 187 5.02 10.87 13.63
C GLY A 187 5.05 9.94 14.85
N LEU A 188 4.31 8.82 14.82
CA LEU A 188 4.38 7.81 15.87
C LEU A 188 5.79 7.24 16.02
N ARG A 189 6.44 6.90 14.92
CA ARG A 189 7.82 6.41 14.92
C ARG A 189 8.75 7.42 15.58
N ARG A 190 8.60 8.71 15.26
CA ARG A 190 9.34 9.78 15.91
C ARG A 190 9.07 9.84 17.41
N LEU A 191 7.82 9.76 17.83
CA LEU A 191 7.44 9.81 19.25
C LEU A 191 8.05 8.65 20.03
N PHE A 192 7.98 7.41 19.51
CA PHE A 192 8.68 6.27 20.12
C PHE A 192 10.19 6.50 20.17
N ARG A 193 10.79 7.06 19.14
CA ARG A 193 12.23 7.36 19.10
C ARG A 193 12.65 8.38 20.15
N ILE A 194 11.83 9.40 20.41
CA ILE A 194 12.05 10.39 21.47
C ILE A 194 11.98 9.73 22.85
N GLN A 195 10.95 8.92 23.09
CA GLN A 195 10.75 8.21 24.37
C GLN A 195 11.79 7.12 24.64
N LEU A 196 12.35 6.50 23.58
CA LEU A 196 13.38 5.46 23.65
C LEU A 196 14.78 6.01 23.39
N ARG A 197 15.03 7.29 23.66
CA ARG A 197 16.27 8.00 23.33
C ARG A 197 17.53 7.29 23.83
N GLU A 198 17.50 6.69 25.02
CA GLU A 198 18.67 5.99 25.58
C GLU A 198 18.94 4.69 24.81
N GLN A 199 17.91 3.91 24.49
CA GLN A 199 18.02 2.69 23.69
C GLN A 199 18.50 3.02 22.28
N VAL A 200 17.94 4.05 21.66
CA VAL A 200 18.36 4.53 20.33
C VAL A 200 19.84 4.90 20.32
N ARG A 201 20.32 5.66 21.32
CA ARG A 201 21.74 6.03 21.45
C ARG A 201 22.65 4.82 21.66
N PHE A 202 22.18 3.84 22.45
CA PHE A 202 22.91 2.60 22.66
C PHE A 202 23.07 1.83 21.35
N ILE A 203 21.97 1.65 20.60
CA ILE A 203 21.96 0.95 19.32
C ILE A 203 22.87 1.67 18.33
N ASP A 204 22.74 3.00 18.18
CA ASP A 204 23.53 3.83 17.27
C ASP A 204 25.04 3.63 17.44
N LYS A 205 25.50 3.58 18.69
CA LYS A 205 26.92 3.32 19.03
C LYS A 205 27.39 1.91 18.65
N ASN A 206 26.48 0.93 18.64
CA ASN A 206 26.79 -0.49 18.39
C ASN A 206 26.62 -0.90 16.92
N LEU A 207 26.17 -0.03 16.04
CA LEU A 207 25.99 -0.30 14.60
C LEU A 207 27.23 0.02 13.74
N ARG A 208 28.39 0.21 14.33
CA ARG A 208 29.64 0.56 13.60
C ARG A 208 30.05 -0.47 12.55
N SER A 209 29.75 -1.74 12.76
CA SER A 209 30.03 -2.83 11.81
C SER A 209 29.34 -2.62 10.46
N LEU A 210 28.20 -1.94 10.42
CA LEU A 210 27.46 -1.63 9.19
C LEU A 210 28.22 -0.73 8.22
N GLN A 211 29.27 -0.03 8.67
CA GLN A 211 30.07 0.81 7.77
C GLN A 211 30.73 -0.01 6.65
N SER A 212 31.20 -1.20 6.98
CA SER A 212 31.77 -2.14 5.98
C SER A 212 30.70 -2.61 4.99
N ALA A 213 29.50 -2.93 5.48
CA ALA A 213 28.37 -3.34 4.61
C ALA A 213 27.91 -2.19 3.70
N LEU A 214 27.89 -0.96 4.20
CA LEU A 214 27.60 0.22 3.36
C LEU A 214 28.65 0.41 2.26
N MET A 215 29.93 0.26 2.58
CA MET A 215 31.00 0.34 1.56
C MET A 215 30.84 -0.77 0.50
N GLN A 216 30.46 -1.96 0.91
CA GLN A 216 30.18 -3.07 -0.02
C GLN A 216 28.98 -2.77 -0.93
N SER A 217 27.96 -2.09 -0.41
CA SER A 217 26.78 -1.74 -1.19
C SER A 217 27.07 -0.86 -2.40
N ALA A 218 28.18 -0.08 -2.36
CA ALA A 218 28.61 0.74 -3.48
C ALA A 218 28.85 -0.05 -4.78
N ALA A 219 29.15 -1.36 -4.65
CA ALA A 219 29.30 -2.25 -5.81
C ALA A 219 27.94 -2.59 -6.48
N VAL A 220 26.81 -2.39 -5.79
CA VAL A 220 25.47 -2.72 -6.27
C VAL A 220 24.62 -1.45 -6.26
N PRO A 221 24.53 -0.70 -7.37
CA PRO A 221 23.88 0.61 -7.43
C PRO A 221 22.43 0.62 -6.93
N GLN A 222 21.68 -0.47 -7.17
CA GLN A 222 20.29 -0.62 -6.72
C GLN A 222 20.16 -0.63 -5.19
N ILE A 223 21.17 -1.13 -4.48
CA ILE A 223 21.22 -1.11 -3.02
C ILE A 223 21.81 0.20 -2.50
N SER A 224 22.92 0.66 -3.11
CA SER A 224 23.62 1.87 -2.70
C SER A 224 22.72 3.11 -2.71
N ARG A 225 21.86 3.27 -3.72
CA ARG A 225 20.92 4.40 -3.83
C ARG A 225 19.84 4.43 -2.74
N SER A 226 19.72 3.36 -1.95
CA SER A 226 18.76 3.30 -0.83
C SER A 226 19.25 4.06 0.39
N PHE A 227 20.52 4.46 0.42
CA PHE A 227 21.18 5.13 1.55
C PHE A 227 21.91 6.38 1.08
N ASP A 228 21.66 7.50 1.73
CA ASP A 228 22.37 8.75 1.44
C ASP A 228 23.79 8.74 2.05
N ASN A 229 23.93 8.16 3.26
CA ASN A 229 25.20 8.07 3.98
C ASN A 229 25.11 7.02 5.12
N PHE A 230 26.15 6.91 5.94
CA PHE A 230 26.20 5.96 7.06
C PHE A 230 25.18 6.28 8.16
N GLU A 231 24.96 7.56 8.46
CA GLU A 231 23.96 7.98 9.45
C GLU A 231 22.54 7.64 9.00
N ASP A 232 22.26 7.76 7.70
CA ASP A 232 20.98 7.35 7.13
C ASP A 232 20.77 5.82 7.23
N LEU A 233 21.79 5.01 6.93
CA LEU A 233 21.72 3.55 7.13
C LEU A 233 21.42 3.18 8.59
N LYS A 234 22.10 3.80 9.55
CA LYS A 234 21.83 3.57 10.98
C LYS A 234 20.41 3.98 11.36
N THR A 235 19.99 5.11 10.83
CA THR A 235 18.62 5.62 11.03
C THR A 235 17.59 4.64 10.49
N GLN A 236 17.79 4.11 9.28
CA GLN A 236 16.88 3.12 8.70
C GLN A 236 16.86 1.80 9.48
N VAL A 237 17.98 1.36 10.04
CA VAL A 237 18.01 0.17 10.91
C VAL A 237 17.22 0.39 12.20
N ILE A 238 17.40 1.55 12.84
CA ILE A 238 16.66 1.89 14.08
C ILE A 238 15.17 2.04 13.78
N ASP A 239 14.80 2.77 12.74
CA ASP A 239 13.42 2.99 12.34
C ASP A 239 12.75 1.68 11.88
N GLY A 240 13.50 0.84 11.15
CA GLY A 240 13.05 -0.50 10.78
C GLY A 240 12.83 -1.44 11.97
N ALA A 241 13.62 -1.29 13.04
CA ALA A 241 13.41 -2.02 14.28
C ALA A 241 12.17 -1.51 15.04
N LEU A 242 11.91 -0.19 15.04
CA LEU A 242 10.70 0.39 15.60
C LEU A 242 9.44 -0.06 14.83
N GLU A 243 9.50 -0.12 13.49
CA GLU A 243 8.41 -0.66 12.68
C GLU A 243 8.04 -2.11 13.05
N ARG A 244 9.02 -2.91 13.44
CA ARG A 244 8.84 -4.33 13.79
C ARG A 244 8.49 -4.58 15.26
N THR A 245 8.61 -3.58 16.11
CA THR A 245 8.35 -3.69 17.55
C THR A 245 7.17 -2.83 17.99
N ALA A 246 7.27 -1.52 17.85
CA ALA A 246 6.29 -0.56 18.34
C ALA A 246 5.11 -0.30 17.38
N LEU A 247 5.37 -0.38 16.07
CA LEU A 247 4.43 0.04 15.02
C LEU A 247 3.76 -1.12 14.29
N ALA A 248 3.65 -2.29 14.93
CA ALA A 248 2.83 -3.38 14.42
C ALA A 248 1.35 -2.96 14.35
N ASP A 249 0.69 -3.29 13.23
CA ASP A 249 -0.72 -2.98 13.05
C ASP A 249 -1.63 -3.85 13.94
N PRO A 250 -2.73 -3.28 14.45
CA PRO A 250 -3.16 -1.88 14.34
C PRO A 250 -2.27 -0.93 15.14
N LEU A 251 -2.08 0.32 14.66
CA LEU A 251 -1.31 1.34 15.39
C LEU A 251 -1.97 1.71 16.73
N PRO A 252 -1.19 2.18 17.72
CA PRO A 252 -1.76 2.62 19.00
C PRO A 252 -2.70 3.81 18.79
N LYS A 253 -3.90 3.74 19.37
CA LYS A 253 -4.92 4.79 19.28
C LYS A 253 -5.10 5.55 20.59
N ASN A 254 -4.61 5.00 21.69
CA ASN A 254 -4.80 5.58 23.02
C ASN A 254 -3.51 5.50 23.85
N ARG A 255 -3.52 6.26 24.94
CA ARG A 255 -2.40 6.39 25.87
C ARG A 255 -1.95 5.05 26.45
N GLN A 256 -2.89 4.21 26.87
CA GLN A 256 -2.58 2.94 27.51
C GLN A 256 -1.84 1.99 26.53
N ASP A 257 -2.34 1.87 25.30
CA ASP A 257 -1.72 1.04 24.26
C ASP A 257 -0.33 1.57 23.88
N PHE A 258 -0.18 2.89 23.73
CA PHE A 258 1.11 3.50 23.45
C PHE A 258 2.16 3.15 24.52
N TYR A 259 1.86 3.37 25.79
CA TYR A 259 2.81 3.10 26.88
C TYR A 259 3.06 1.60 27.09
N SER A 260 2.07 0.74 26.87
CA SER A 260 2.26 -0.71 26.89
C SER A 260 3.26 -1.15 25.85
N ARG A 261 3.12 -0.65 24.60
CA ARG A 261 4.06 -0.93 23.50
C ARG A 261 5.44 -0.33 23.77
N LEU A 262 5.50 0.83 24.37
CA LEU A 262 6.75 1.48 24.76
C LEU A 262 7.58 0.59 25.70
N GLU A 263 6.96 0.03 26.73
CA GLU A 263 7.62 -0.87 27.68
C GLU A 263 8.06 -2.18 27.02
N ASP A 264 7.21 -2.81 26.21
CA ASP A 264 7.58 -4.01 25.45
C ASP A 264 8.76 -3.73 24.49
N THR A 265 8.72 -2.58 23.82
CA THR A 265 9.76 -2.19 22.85
C THR A 265 11.10 -1.91 23.54
N LYS A 266 11.13 -1.34 24.74
CA LYS A 266 12.38 -1.12 25.50
C LYS A 266 13.23 -2.39 25.63
N GLY A 267 12.59 -3.53 25.91
CA GLY A 267 13.27 -4.81 26.10
C GLY A 267 13.75 -5.45 24.79
N ARG A 268 13.11 -5.12 23.66
CA ARG A 268 13.30 -5.85 22.39
C ARG A 268 14.01 -5.06 21.31
N LEU A 269 13.98 -3.73 21.35
CA LEU A 269 14.44 -2.87 20.25
C LEU A 269 15.89 -3.15 19.86
N SER A 270 16.78 -3.28 20.82
CA SER A 270 18.22 -3.53 20.56
C SER A 270 18.45 -4.87 19.85
N LEU A 271 17.73 -5.91 20.28
CA LEU A 271 17.83 -7.24 19.66
C LEU A 271 17.34 -7.22 18.21
N VAL A 272 16.19 -6.59 17.97
CA VAL A 272 15.61 -6.49 16.62
C VAL A 272 16.50 -5.64 15.70
N ALA A 273 17.07 -4.55 16.19
CA ALA A 273 18.00 -3.71 15.43
C ALA A 273 19.29 -4.47 15.07
N GLN A 274 19.85 -5.27 16.00
CA GLN A 274 21.01 -6.10 15.75
C GLN A 274 20.72 -7.22 14.74
N ASP A 275 19.55 -7.85 14.82
CA ASP A 275 19.15 -8.88 13.87
C ASP A 275 18.98 -8.29 12.46
N LEU A 276 18.36 -7.10 12.36
CA LEU A 276 18.22 -6.38 11.11
C LEU A 276 19.59 -6.02 10.50
N ALA A 277 20.50 -5.53 11.34
CA ALA A 277 21.86 -5.19 10.94
C ALA A 277 22.63 -6.42 10.42
N ARG A 278 22.56 -7.53 11.14
CA ARG A 278 23.17 -8.81 10.74
C ARG A 278 22.60 -9.31 9.42
N THR A 279 21.28 -9.29 9.27
CA THR A 279 20.62 -9.70 8.02
C THR A 279 21.09 -8.84 6.85
N PHE A 280 21.24 -7.53 7.05
CA PHE A 280 21.78 -6.63 6.03
C PHE A 280 23.26 -6.94 5.70
N GLU A 281 24.10 -7.21 6.68
CA GLU A 281 25.51 -7.60 6.46
C GLU A 281 25.60 -8.92 5.67
N ASP A 282 24.80 -9.92 6.03
CA ASP A 282 24.73 -11.19 5.33
C ASP A 282 24.28 -11.01 3.87
N LEU A 283 23.27 -10.16 3.68
CA LEU A 283 22.76 -9.78 2.37
C LEU A 283 23.87 -9.16 1.50
N MET A 284 24.68 -8.24 2.07
CA MET A 284 25.74 -7.58 1.34
C MET A 284 26.84 -8.54 0.91
N ARG A 285 27.18 -9.52 1.74
CA ARG A 285 28.18 -10.55 1.38
C ARG A 285 27.80 -11.33 0.12
N GLU A 286 26.55 -11.62 -0.08
CA GLU A 286 26.07 -12.27 -1.31
C GLU A 286 25.88 -11.28 -2.46
N ALA A 287 25.32 -10.11 -2.20
CA ALA A 287 24.97 -9.13 -3.22
C ALA A 287 26.18 -8.63 -4.02
N VAL A 288 27.35 -8.46 -3.37
CA VAL A 288 28.59 -8.02 -4.04
C VAL A 288 29.13 -9.01 -5.08
N ARG A 289 28.62 -10.23 -5.09
CA ARG A 289 28.97 -11.26 -6.09
C ARG A 289 28.27 -10.97 -7.44
N ILE A 290 27.09 -10.38 -7.40
CA ILE A 290 26.25 -10.12 -8.58
C ILE A 290 26.98 -9.30 -9.64
N PRO A 291 27.52 -8.10 -9.35
CA PRO A 291 28.22 -7.32 -10.39
C PRO A 291 29.46 -8.00 -10.93
N LYS A 292 30.14 -8.80 -10.10
CA LYS A 292 31.29 -9.60 -10.57
C LYS A 292 30.86 -10.66 -11.59
N LEU A 293 29.77 -11.36 -11.34
CA LEU A 293 29.22 -12.36 -12.25
C LEU A 293 28.69 -11.68 -13.53
N LEU A 294 27.94 -10.57 -13.41
CA LEU A 294 27.43 -9.80 -14.55
C LEU A 294 28.52 -9.28 -15.48
N ASN A 295 29.72 -8.98 -14.97
CA ASN A 295 30.88 -8.61 -15.79
C ASN A 295 31.31 -9.70 -16.77
N GLY A 296 31.02 -10.98 -16.46
CA GLY A 296 31.22 -12.10 -17.38
C GLY A 296 30.19 -12.16 -18.54
N TYR A 297 29.11 -11.42 -18.45
CA TYR A 297 27.97 -11.46 -19.35
C TYR A 297 27.72 -10.13 -20.08
N LYS A 298 28.79 -9.41 -20.47
CA LYS A 298 28.69 -8.08 -21.10
C LYS A 298 27.85 -8.05 -22.39
N GLY A 299 27.84 -9.16 -23.13
CA GLY A 299 27.04 -9.31 -24.37
C GLY A 299 25.59 -9.73 -24.16
N GLN A 300 25.19 -10.08 -22.93
CA GLN A 300 23.83 -10.57 -22.59
C GLN A 300 23.01 -9.43 -22.00
N LYS A 301 22.51 -8.56 -22.90
CA LYS A 301 21.81 -7.34 -22.50
C LYS A 301 20.53 -7.65 -21.72
N GLU A 302 19.70 -8.56 -22.22
CA GLU A 302 18.43 -8.95 -21.61
C GLU A 302 18.61 -9.50 -20.19
N LEU A 303 19.56 -10.41 -19.98
CA LEU A 303 19.89 -10.94 -18.65
C LEU A 303 20.28 -9.83 -17.67
N ARG A 304 21.09 -8.89 -18.14
CA ARG A 304 21.57 -7.79 -17.29
C ARG A 304 20.43 -6.85 -16.88
N GLU A 305 19.60 -6.45 -17.84
CA GLU A 305 18.45 -5.59 -17.62
C GLU A 305 17.46 -6.24 -16.66
N ASP A 306 17.13 -7.52 -16.85
CA ASP A 306 16.24 -8.27 -15.98
C ASP A 306 16.78 -8.38 -14.53
N VAL A 307 18.07 -8.69 -14.36
CA VAL A 307 18.69 -8.75 -13.02
C VAL A 307 18.72 -7.37 -12.35
N GLU A 308 19.00 -6.31 -13.11
CA GLU A 308 19.01 -4.94 -12.58
C GLU A 308 17.60 -4.49 -12.17
N GLU A 309 16.58 -4.89 -12.91
CA GLU A 309 15.17 -4.65 -12.59
C GLU A 309 14.76 -5.41 -11.32
N GLN A 310 15.06 -6.70 -11.22
CA GLN A 310 14.80 -7.51 -10.02
C GLN A 310 15.43 -6.88 -8.77
N LEU A 311 16.69 -6.44 -8.87
CA LEU A 311 17.35 -5.74 -7.77
C LEU A 311 16.66 -4.40 -7.45
N GLY A 312 16.21 -3.68 -8.48
CA GLY A 312 15.47 -2.43 -8.31
C GLY A 312 14.15 -2.60 -7.56
N GLN A 313 13.43 -3.70 -7.83
CA GLN A 313 12.19 -4.05 -7.15
C GLN A 313 12.43 -4.52 -5.71
N LEU A 314 13.49 -5.31 -5.46
CA LEU A 314 13.85 -5.78 -4.12
C LEU A 314 14.31 -4.65 -3.20
N PHE A 315 15.02 -3.64 -3.74
CA PHE A 315 15.63 -2.57 -2.95
C PHE A 315 15.04 -1.19 -3.25
N PRO A 316 13.75 -0.96 -2.92
CA PRO A 316 13.16 0.38 -2.99
C PRO A 316 13.85 1.30 -1.98
N LYS A 317 13.71 2.62 -2.18
CA LYS A 317 14.25 3.60 -1.22
C LYS A 317 13.74 3.32 0.19
N HIS A 318 14.61 3.39 1.19
CA HIS A 318 14.31 3.09 2.61
C HIS A 318 13.75 1.68 2.86
N PHE A 319 14.19 0.68 2.09
CA PHE A 319 13.66 -0.69 2.17
C PHE A 319 13.77 -1.33 3.56
N LEU A 320 14.76 -0.97 4.39
CA LEU A 320 14.88 -1.48 5.75
C LEU A 320 13.70 -1.09 6.65
N VAL A 321 13.05 0.05 6.33
CA VAL A 321 11.88 0.56 7.03
C VAL A 321 10.59 0.11 6.36
N THR A 322 10.52 0.22 5.03
CA THR A 322 9.27 0.06 4.26
C THR A 322 8.91 -1.38 3.96
N VAL A 323 9.90 -2.29 3.91
CA VAL A 323 9.65 -3.70 3.63
C VAL A 323 9.19 -4.43 4.89
N PRO A 324 8.04 -5.12 4.85
CA PRO A 324 7.56 -5.91 5.98
C PRO A 324 8.57 -6.96 6.46
N ALA A 325 8.65 -7.17 7.77
CA ALA A 325 9.62 -8.09 8.38
C ALA A 325 9.61 -9.49 7.75
N LYS A 326 8.42 -10.06 7.52
CA LYS A 326 8.25 -11.38 6.88
C LYS A 326 8.82 -11.43 5.45
N ALA A 327 8.70 -10.34 4.69
CA ALA A 327 9.28 -10.26 3.35
C ALA A 327 10.80 -10.08 3.43
N PHE A 328 11.28 -9.19 4.30
CA PHE A 328 12.70 -8.90 4.45
C PHE A 328 13.52 -10.13 4.93
N SER A 329 12.97 -10.97 5.79
CA SER A 329 13.63 -12.21 6.23
C SER A 329 13.95 -13.19 5.09
N ASN A 330 13.28 -13.06 3.94
CA ASN A 330 13.55 -13.86 2.74
C ASN A 330 14.57 -13.22 1.78
N TYR A 331 14.98 -11.98 2.01
CA TYR A 331 15.90 -11.26 1.10
C TYR A 331 17.23 -11.98 0.87
N PRO A 332 17.88 -12.57 1.90
CA PRO A 332 19.08 -13.38 1.66
C PRO A 332 18.86 -14.52 0.66
N ARG A 333 17.69 -15.18 0.72
CA ARG A 333 17.31 -16.22 -0.27
C ARG A 333 17.12 -15.66 -1.67
N TYR A 334 16.50 -14.49 -1.79
CA TYR A 334 16.24 -13.88 -3.10
C TYR A 334 17.55 -13.44 -3.76
N VAL A 335 18.44 -12.82 -3.01
CA VAL A 335 19.78 -12.45 -3.52
C VAL A 335 20.62 -13.68 -3.86
N ALA A 336 20.61 -14.71 -3.02
CA ALA A 336 21.29 -15.98 -3.33
C ALA A 336 20.71 -16.66 -4.57
N ALA A 337 19.40 -16.55 -4.81
CA ALA A 337 18.77 -17.07 -6.04
C ALA A 337 19.26 -16.33 -7.29
N ILE A 338 19.41 -15.00 -7.24
CA ILE A 338 20.00 -14.23 -8.35
C ILE A 338 21.45 -14.64 -8.60
N VAL A 339 22.25 -14.80 -7.54
CA VAL A 339 23.64 -15.28 -7.67
C VAL A 339 23.67 -16.65 -8.32
N MET A 340 22.87 -17.60 -7.83
CA MET A 340 22.79 -18.97 -8.36
C MET A 340 22.30 -18.97 -9.83
N ARG A 341 21.37 -18.13 -10.21
CA ARG A 341 20.91 -17.94 -11.57
C ARG A 341 22.07 -17.53 -12.47
N LEU A 342 22.84 -16.52 -12.07
CA LEU A 342 23.99 -16.03 -12.82
C LEU A 342 25.10 -17.08 -12.95
N GLU A 343 25.36 -17.87 -11.90
CA GLU A 343 26.35 -18.96 -11.94
C GLU A 343 25.95 -20.05 -12.95
N LYS A 344 24.66 -20.39 -13.01
CA LYS A 344 24.12 -21.43 -13.91
C LYS A 344 23.82 -20.95 -15.33
N PHE A 345 23.75 -19.65 -15.56
CA PHE A 345 23.38 -19.10 -16.86
C PHE A 345 24.24 -19.60 -18.00
N ARG A 346 25.56 -19.75 -17.79
CA ARG A 346 26.48 -20.26 -18.80
C ARG A 346 26.10 -21.65 -19.33
N ASP A 347 25.58 -22.50 -18.44
CA ASP A 347 25.25 -23.89 -18.74
C ASP A 347 23.88 -24.06 -19.41
N SER A 348 22.97 -23.13 -19.17
CA SER A 348 21.58 -23.26 -19.62
C SER A 348 20.92 -21.91 -19.94
N PRO A 349 21.42 -21.12 -20.94
CA PRO A 349 20.85 -19.80 -21.25
C PRO A 349 19.40 -19.88 -21.75
N ALA A 350 19.07 -20.91 -22.58
CA ALA A 350 17.73 -21.09 -23.11
C ALA A 350 16.70 -21.36 -22.00
N ARG A 351 17.05 -22.14 -21.00
CA ARG A 351 16.19 -22.40 -19.85
C ARG A 351 15.97 -21.14 -19.01
N ASP A 352 16.97 -20.29 -18.89
CA ASP A 352 16.84 -19.01 -18.18
C ASP A 352 15.86 -18.10 -18.91
N ALA A 353 15.99 -17.96 -20.24
CA ALA A 353 15.08 -17.16 -21.07
C ALA A 353 13.63 -17.66 -20.99
N GLU A 354 13.41 -18.99 -21.02
CA GLU A 354 12.09 -19.59 -20.85
C GLU A 354 11.47 -19.21 -19.50
N LYS A 355 12.22 -19.37 -18.40
CA LYS A 355 11.76 -19.05 -17.05
C LYS A 355 11.50 -17.56 -16.84
N THR A 356 12.35 -16.71 -17.39
CA THR A 356 12.14 -15.25 -17.36
C THR A 356 10.86 -14.88 -18.11
N SER A 357 10.61 -15.47 -19.28
CA SER A 357 9.38 -15.24 -20.04
C SER A 357 8.13 -15.69 -19.26
N GLU A 358 8.17 -16.86 -18.61
CA GLU A 358 7.05 -17.33 -17.77
C GLU A 358 6.75 -16.35 -16.63
N ILE A 359 7.78 -15.83 -15.97
CA ILE A 359 7.63 -14.87 -14.85
C ILE A 359 7.03 -13.56 -15.37
N HIS A 360 7.56 -12.99 -16.45
CA HIS A 360 7.05 -11.74 -17.04
C HIS A 360 5.58 -11.84 -17.46
N GLN A 361 5.14 -13.01 -17.95
CA GLN A 361 3.72 -13.24 -18.25
C GLN A 361 2.81 -13.14 -17.02
N LEU A 362 3.33 -13.45 -15.84
CA LEU A 362 2.59 -13.32 -14.56
C LEU A 362 2.71 -11.92 -13.97
N GLU A 363 3.84 -11.27 -14.15
CA GLU A 363 4.11 -9.93 -13.60
C GLU A 363 3.25 -8.84 -14.27
N VAL A 364 3.11 -8.87 -15.59
CA VAL A 364 2.35 -7.87 -16.34
C VAL A 364 0.91 -7.70 -15.82
N PRO A 365 0.08 -8.75 -15.69
CA PRO A 365 -1.26 -8.61 -15.13
C PRO A 365 -1.24 -8.21 -13.64
N TYR A 366 -0.25 -8.65 -12.88
CA TYR A 366 -0.10 -8.28 -11.47
C TYR A 366 0.16 -6.77 -11.32
N PHE A 367 1.15 -6.23 -12.02
CA PHE A 367 1.48 -4.80 -11.93
C PHE A 367 0.36 -3.92 -12.49
N ARG A 368 -0.32 -4.36 -13.55
CA ARG A 368 -1.53 -3.68 -14.05
C ARG A 368 -2.59 -3.60 -12.95
N ARG A 369 -2.87 -4.70 -12.27
CA ARG A 369 -3.85 -4.72 -11.18
C ARG A 369 -3.44 -3.84 -10.00
N VAL A 370 -2.17 -3.83 -9.63
CA VAL A 370 -1.63 -2.94 -8.58
C VAL A 370 -1.77 -1.47 -8.98
N ALA A 371 -1.49 -1.11 -10.24
CA ALA A 371 -1.63 0.25 -10.74
C ALA A 371 -3.10 0.71 -10.74
N GLU A 372 -4.03 -0.15 -11.17
CA GLU A 372 -5.48 0.10 -11.11
C GLU A 372 -5.94 0.37 -9.66
N LEU A 373 -5.54 -0.49 -8.71
CA LEU A 373 -5.91 -0.36 -7.29
C LEU A 373 -5.34 0.91 -6.65
N ARG A 374 -4.20 1.40 -7.13
CA ARG A 374 -3.57 2.65 -6.67
C ARG A 374 -4.11 3.89 -7.38
N GLY A 375 -5.02 3.74 -8.35
CA GLY A 375 -5.56 4.86 -9.15
C GLY A 375 -4.51 5.53 -10.05
N GLN A 376 -3.39 4.85 -10.31
CA GLN A 376 -2.35 5.32 -11.23
C GLN A 376 -2.75 4.94 -12.67
N LYS A 377 -2.55 5.85 -13.61
CA LYS A 377 -2.62 5.51 -15.06
C LYS A 377 -1.58 4.42 -15.35
N GLU A 378 -1.94 3.46 -16.20
CA GLU A 378 -1.04 2.38 -16.64
C GLU A 378 0.38 2.90 -16.89
N PRO A 379 1.43 2.25 -16.34
CA PRO A 379 2.78 2.52 -16.80
C PRO A 379 2.82 2.20 -18.30
N ARG A 380 3.20 3.16 -19.11
CA ARG A 380 3.52 2.91 -20.52
C ARG A 380 4.70 1.95 -20.55
N LEU A 381 4.44 0.73 -20.97
CA LEU A 381 5.48 -0.20 -21.41
C LEU A 381 5.96 0.34 -22.76
N GLU A 382 7.06 1.08 -22.74
CA GLU A 382 7.87 1.36 -23.94
C GLU A 382 8.89 0.24 -24.13
#